data_434479643bc4f6c6068c4c4fe69b449d
#
_entry.id   434479643bc4f6c6068c4c4fe69b449d
#
_cell.length_a   1.000
_cell.length_b   1.000
_cell.length_c   1.000
_cell.angle_alpha   90.00
_cell.angle_beta   90.00
_cell.angle_gamma   90.00
#
_symmetry.space_group_name_H-M   'P 1'
#
loop_
_entity.id
_entity.type
_entity.pdbx_description
1 polymer ?
#
loop_
_entity_poly.entity_id
_entity_poly.type
_entity_poly.pdbx_seq_one_letter_code
_entity_poly.pdbx_strand_id
1 'polypeptide(L)'
;FDIIPNCLDFDFKNWKKFYSKNGILNKELNIYMNSLKNINKGAMKTYLINSSKLDFYKNLQLPNSGNSFEKIKNLLEICTNELTLMFAHFARCGFISVIIMNSALKRKKINQKSYNNFFNSIKTISKEFQNDIKLYKNKRLTKSYIIRKYGHLRPGTYDITSPRYDEKLDLILKEPITKSISYKDCYKKSSTFSEKFLNDLKEIGLSGNKADIIDFFFGSVEKRESSKFLFTKYLSEILKLISKELKKIELSNQDISMLSINDIINYLSKKINIDELRKKMIKNRKDY
;
A
#
# COMPACT_ATOMS: atom_id res chain seq x y z
N PHE A 1 -7.10 24.08 -10.65
CA PHE A 1 -5.84 24.00 -9.87
C PHE A 1 -4.90 23.10 -10.65
N ASP A 2 -3.89 23.72 -11.30
CA ASP A 2 -2.82 22.96 -11.95
C ASP A 2 -1.99 22.31 -10.86
N ILE A 3 -2.04 20.99 -10.82
CA ILE A 3 -1.27 20.20 -9.84
C ILE A 3 0.21 20.35 -10.16
N ILE A 4 0.99 20.78 -9.18
CA ILE A 4 2.44 20.87 -9.31
C ILE A 4 2.97 19.46 -9.64
N PRO A 5 3.73 19.28 -10.75
CA PRO A 5 4.30 17.98 -11.10
C PRO A 5 5.19 17.43 -9.97
N ASN A 6 4.96 16.18 -9.58
CA ASN A 6 5.73 15.50 -8.54
C ASN A 6 6.67 14.42 -9.08
N CYS A 7 6.71 14.25 -10.40
CA CYS A 7 7.65 13.42 -11.15
C CYS A 7 7.81 14.00 -12.55
N LEU A 8 8.89 13.66 -13.26
CA LEU A 8 9.07 14.06 -14.65
C LEU A 8 8.26 13.09 -15.54
N ASP A 9 7.38 13.64 -16.36
CA ASP A 9 6.54 12.89 -17.30
C ASP A 9 6.70 13.41 -18.74
N PHE A 10 6.00 12.82 -19.71
CA PHE A 10 6.09 13.25 -21.12
C PHE A 10 5.40 14.58 -21.44
N ASP A 11 4.68 15.15 -20.49
CA ASP A 11 4.02 16.48 -20.64
C ASP A 11 4.95 17.63 -20.26
N PHE A 12 6.18 17.36 -19.84
CA PHE A 12 7.14 18.33 -19.31
C PHE A 12 7.41 19.53 -20.22
N LYS A 13 7.36 19.38 -21.54
CA LYS A 13 7.55 20.49 -22.48
C LYS A 13 6.43 21.51 -22.39
N ASN A 14 5.19 21.05 -22.15
CA ASN A 14 4.04 21.93 -22.08
C ASN A 14 3.99 22.69 -20.76
N TRP A 15 4.14 22.00 -19.63
CA TRP A 15 4.12 22.69 -18.36
C TRP A 15 5.39 23.55 -18.16
N LYS A 16 6.53 23.18 -18.75
CA LYS A 16 7.70 24.08 -18.83
C LYS A 16 7.33 25.38 -19.55
N LYS A 17 6.65 25.30 -20.72
CA LYS A 17 6.18 26.45 -21.46
C LYS A 17 5.17 27.29 -20.66
N PHE A 18 4.27 26.61 -19.92
CA PHE A 18 3.29 27.28 -19.06
C PHE A 18 3.99 28.05 -17.94
N TYR A 19 4.89 27.45 -17.19
CA TYR A 19 5.60 28.11 -16.09
C TYR A 19 6.50 29.25 -16.57
N SER A 20 7.17 29.10 -17.72
CA SER A 20 7.97 30.15 -18.30
C SER A 20 7.11 31.39 -18.69
N LYS A 21 5.90 31.18 -19.22
CA LYS A 21 4.95 32.25 -19.49
C LYS A 21 4.44 32.96 -18.24
N ASN A 22 4.45 32.30 -17.12
CA ASN A 22 4.03 32.84 -15.82
C ASN A 22 5.22 33.38 -14.99
N GLY A 23 6.33 33.70 -15.64
CA GLY A 23 7.44 34.45 -15.04
C GLY A 23 8.53 33.59 -14.34
N ILE A 24 8.46 32.26 -14.39
CA ILE A 24 9.51 31.42 -13.83
C ILE A 24 10.70 31.37 -14.81
N LEU A 25 11.89 31.65 -14.29
CA LEU A 25 13.12 31.68 -15.09
C LEU A 25 13.48 30.31 -15.65
N ASN A 26 14.00 30.27 -16.87
CA ASN A 26 14.43 29.01 -17.51
C ASN A 26 15.49 28.25 -16.68
N LYS A 27 16.36 28.96 -15.96
CA LYS A 27 17.37 28.34 -15.07
C LYS A 27 16.68 27.55 -13.93
N GLU A 28 15.69 28.16 -13.29
CA GLU A 28 14.92 27.53 -12.21
C GLU A 28 14.12 26.32 -12.71
N LEU A 29 13.48 26.47 -13.88
CA LEU A 29 12.76 25.36 -14.53
C LEU A 29 13.68 24.19 -14.86
N ASN A 30 14.91 24.42 -15.30
CA ASN A 30 15.86 23.36 -15.57
C ASN A 30 16.30 22.65 -14.29
N ILE A 31 16.52 23.39 -13.19
CA ILE A 31 16.83 22.81 -11.86
C ILE A 31 15.66 21.93 -11.41
N TYR A 32 14.44 22.44 -11.51
CA TYR A 32 13.23 21.72 -11.13
C TYR A 32 13.04 20.44 -11.95
N MET A 33 13.18 20.51 -13.27
CA MET A 33 13.11 19.34 -14.15
C MET A 33 14.16 18.29 -13.81
N ASN A 34 15.41 18.70 -13.52
CA ASN A 34 16.46 17.79 -13.12
C ASN A 34 16.13 17.12 -11.76
N SER A 35 15.54 17.85 -10.83
CA SER A 35 15.08 17.32 -9.56
C SER A 35 13.99 16.26 -9.75
N LEU A 36 12.98 16.54 -10.60
CA LEU A 36 11.94 15.56 -10.94
C LEU A 36 12.49 14.32 -11.65
N LYS A 37 13.47 14.51 -12.54
CA LYS A 37 14.19 13.39 -13.19
C LYS A 37 14.93 12.52 -12.18
N ASN A 38 15.54 13.15 -11.17
CA ASN A 38 16.22 12.43 -10.09
C ASN A 38 15.22 11.69 -9.18
N ILE A 39 14.03 12.23 -8.97
CA ILE A 39 12.93 11.53 -8.28
C ILE A 39 12.58 10.22 -9.02
N ASN A 40 12.43 10.26 -10.35
CA ASN A 40 12.16 9.05 -11.14
C ASN A 40 13.27 8.01 -11.01
N LYS A 41 14.53 8.44 -11.13
CA LYS A 41 15.70 7.56 -10.97
C LYS A 41 15.75 6.93 -9.57
N GLY A 42 15.55 7.76 -8.54
CA GLY A 42 15.53 7.32 -7.15
C GLY A 42 14.40 6.34 -6.87
N ALA A 43 13.20 6.62 -7.39
CA ALA A 43 12.03 5.73 -7.23
C ALA A 43 12.29 4.34 -7.82
N MET A 44 12.87 4.27 -9.03
CA MET A 44 13.19 2.99 -9.67
C MET A 44 14.28 2.22 -8.91
N LYS A 45 15.35 2.89 -8.46
CA LYS A 45 16.42 2.28 -7.68
C LYS A 45 15.92 1.68 -6.37
N THR A 46 15.16 2.46 -5.60
CA THR A 46 14.66 2.02 -4.29
C THR A 46 13.49 1.03 -4.42
N TYR A 47 12.78 1.02 -5.56
CA TYR A 47 11.77 0.02 -5.86
C TYR A 47 12.33 -1.41 -5.85
N LEU A 48 13.48 -1.64 -6.46
CA LEU A 48 14.11 -2.97 -6.52
C LEU A 48 14.50 -3.43 -5.10
N ILE A 49 15.10 -2.54 -4.30
CA ILE A 49 15.46 -2.83 -2.90
C ILE A 49 14.22 -3.18 -2.06
N ASN A 50 13.17 -2.36 -2.14
CA ASN A 50 11.95 -2.59 -1.37
C ASN A 50 11.17 -3.83 -1.86
N SER A 51 11.35 -4.24 -3.11
CA SER A 51 10.74 -5.48 -3.62
C SER A 51 11.27 -6.71 -2.89
N SER A 52 12.58 -6.81 -2.72
CA SER A 52 13.21 -7.90 -1.95
C SER A 52 12.80 -7.87 -0.46
N LYS A 53 12.73 -6.67 0.15
CA LYS A 53 12.23 -6.51 1.51
C LYS A 53 10.77 -6.96 1.66
N LEU A 54 9.91 -6.61 0.69
CA LEU A 54 8.50 -7.01 0.72
C LEU A 54 8.35 -8.53 0.72
N ASP A 55 9.12 -9.23 -0.10
CA ASP A 55 9.06 -10.68 -0.17
C ASP A 55 9.62 -11.33 1.10
N PHE A 56 10.64 -10.75 1.72
CA PHE A 56 11.11 -11.17 3.05
C PHE A 56 10.00 -11.09 4.09
N TYR A 57 9.33 -9.94 4.24
CA TYR A 57 8.28 -9.76 5.27
C TYR A 57 7.00 -10.55 4.98
N LYS A 58 6.68 -10.86 3.71
CA LYS A 58 5.57 -11.77 3.37
C LYS A 58 5.78 -13.19 3.91
N ASN A 59 7.04 -13.65 3.88
CA ASN A 59 7.42 -15.00 4.29
C ASN A 59 7.79 -15.08 5.77
N LEU A 60 7.95 -13.94 6.46
CA LEU A 60 8.27 -13.90 7.88
C LEU A 60 7.07 -14.42 8.68
N GLN A 61 7.34 -15.42 9.51
CA GLN A 61 6.34 -15.90 10.47
C GLN A 61 6.19 -14.87 11.59
N LEU A 62 4.95 -14.53 11.93
CA LEU A 62 4.67 -13.67 13.07
C LEU A 62 5.14 -14.37 14.35
N PRO A 63 5.75 -13.63 15.31
CA PRO A 63 6.27 -14.23 16.55
C PRO A 63 5.18 -14.95 17.33
N ASN A 64 5.35 -16.27 17.53
CA ASN A 64 4.40 -17.07 18.32
C ASN A 64 4.87 -17.29 19.77
N SER A 65 6.15 -17.09 20.07
CA SER A 65 6.76 -17.23 21.40
C SER A 65 7.01 -15.86 22.05
N GLY A 66 7.15 -15.84 23.38
CA GLY A 66 7.41 -14.63 24.17
C GLY A 66 6.17 -14.01 24.81
N ASN A 67 6.38 -13.02 25.68
CA ASN A 67 5.29 -12.32 26.34
C ASN A 67 4.57 -11.36 25.35
N SER A 68 3.32 -11.02 25.64
CA SER A 68 2.48 -10.20 24.75
C SER A 68 3.02 -8.80 24.55
N PHE A 69 3.68 -8.21 25.54
CA PHE A 69 4.29 -6.87 25.43
C PHE A 69 5.42 -6.88 24.41
N GLU A 70 6.36 -7.82 24.49
CA GLU A 70 7.48 -7.94 23.55
C GLU A 70 6.97 -8.17 22.12
N LYS A 71 5.93 -9.00 21.96
CA LYS A 71 5.32 -9.22 20.64
C LYS A 71 4.72 -7.93 20.07
N ILE A 72 3.94 -7.21 20.87
CA ILE A 72 3.32 -5.94 20.46
C ILE A 72 4.42 -4.93 20.08
N LYS A 73 5.46 -4.79 20.90
CA LYS A 73 6.58 -3.89 20.66
C LYS A 73 7.29 -4.21 19.34
N ASN A 74 7.70 -5.48 19.15
CA ASN A 74 8.39 -5.91 17.94
C ASN A 74 7.53 -5.71 16.68
N LEU A 75 6.25 -6.05 16.74
CA LEU A 75 5.33 -5.85 15.62
C LEU A 75 5.12 -4.36 15.32
N LEU A 76 5.05 -3.51 16.34
CA LEU A 76 4.96 -2.05 16.17
C LEU A 76 6.22 -1.50 15.49
N GLU A 77 7.40 -1.92 15.92
CA GLU A 77 8.68 -1.50 15.32
C GLU A 77 8.76 -1.89 13.85
N ILE A 78 8.39 -3.14 13.49
CA ILE A 78 8.34 -3.57 12.09
C ILE A 78 7.30 -2.74 11.31
N CYS A 79 6.11 -2.56 11.89
CA CYS A 79 5.02 -1.85 11.25
C CYS A 79 5.37 -0.39 10.93
N THR A 80 6.00 0.32 11.88
CA THR A 80 6.36 1.73 11.75
C THR A 80 7.62 1.94 10.90
N ASN A 81 8.68 1.19 11.16
CA ASN A 81 10.00 1.45 10.58
C ASN A 81 10.22 0.80 9.22
N GLU A 82 9.46 -0.28 8.91
CA GLU A 82 9.63 -1.01 7.66
C GLU A 82 8.38 -0.98 6.79
N LEU A 83 7.24 -1.49 7.29
CA LEU A 83 6.07 -1.71 6.45
C LEU A 83 5.39 -0.41 6.01
N THR A 84 5.30 0.59 6.91
CA THR A 84 4.74 1.91 6.57
C THR A 84 5.59 2.62 5.52
N LEU A 85 6.91 2.62 5.69
CA LEU A 85 7.83 3.26 4.75
C LEU A 85 7.80 2.56 3.39
N MET A 86 7.78 1.23 3.40
CA MET A 86 7.69 0.41 2.19
C MET A 86 6.38 0.67 1.43
N PHE A 87 5.24 0.70 2.13
CA PHE A 87 3.95 1.03 1.53
C PHE A 87 3.94 2.44 0.92
N ALA A 88 4.41 3.44 1.65
CA ALA A 88 4.50 4.82 1.16
C ALA A 88 5.39 4.93 -0.08
N HIS A 89 6.50 4.18 -0.11
CA HIS A 89 7.39 4.14 -1.26
C HIS A 89 6.73 3.50 -2.48
N PHE A 90 6.09 2.31 -2.34
CA PHE A 90 5.37 1.69 -3.46
C PHE A 90 4.18 2.53 -3.93
N ALA A 91 3.51 3.25 -3.03
CA ALA A 91 2.45 4.18 -3.41
C ALA A 91 3.00 5.29 -4.34
N ARG A 92 4.17 5.87 -3.99
CA ARG A 92 4.85 6.86 -4.84
C ARG A 92 5.24 6.28 -6.19
N CYS A 93 5.86 5.08 -6.21
CA CYS A 93 6.22 4.39 -7.46
C CYS A 93 4.98 4.12 -8.33
N GLY A 94 3.89 3.67 -7.73
CA GLY A 94 2.62 3.44 -8.43
C GLY A 94 2.04 4.71 -9.04
N PHE A 95 2.06 5.84 -8.32
CA PHE A 95 1.65 7.14 -8.88
C PHE A 95 2.54 7.57 -10.05
N ILE A 96 3.88 7.45 -9.92
CA ILE A 96 4.82 7.76 -11.00
C ILE A 96 4.48 6.93 -12.24
N SER A 97 4.30 5.62 -12.10
CA SER A 97 3.95 4.73 -13.21
C SER A 97 2.65 5.14 -13.90
N VAL A 98 1.61 5.45 -13.14
CA VAL A 98 0.31 5.87 -13.70
C VAL A 98 0.40 7.23 -14.39
N ILE A 99 1.07 8.21 -13.79
CA ILE A 99 1.26 9.55 -14.38
C ILE A 99 2.02 9.44 -15.71
N ILE A 100 3.10 8.66 -15.74
CA ILE A 100 3.89 8.47 -16.96
C ILE A 100 3.06 7.77 -18.05
N MET A 101 2.30 6.73 -17.73
CA MET A 101 1.44 6.05 -18.68
C MET A 101 0.34 6.98 -19.25
N ASN A 102 -0.27 7.80 -18.41
CA ASN A 102 -1.27 8.79 -18.84
C ASN A 102 -0.65 9.84 -19.79
N SER A 103 0.50 10.39 -19.43
CA SER A 103 1.21 11.36 -20.28
C SER A 103 1.74 10.73 -21.57
N ALA A 104 2.18 9.47 -21.53
CA ALA A 104 2.61 8.71 -22.70
C ALA A 104 1.46 8.53 -23.72
N LEU A 105 0.27 8.20 -23.25
CA LEU A 105 -0.93 8.12 -24.11
C LEU A 105 -1.26 9.49 -24.69
N LYS A 106 -1.35 10.52 -23.85
CA LYS A 106 -1.64 11.91 -24.24
C LYS A 106 -0.65 12.42 -25.30
N ARG A 107 0.62 12.05 -25.19
CA ARG A 107 1.70 12.43 -26.11
C ARG A 107 1.94 11.43 -27.24
N LYS A 108 1.05 10.47 -27.44
CA LYS A 108 1.12 9.45 -28.50
C LYS A 108 2.44 8.65 -28.51
N LYS A 109 3.08 8.51 -27.32
CA LYS A 109 4.26 7.65 -27.14
C LYS A 109 3.85 6.18 -27.10
N ILE A 110 2.64 5.90 -26.65
CA ILE A 110 1.96 4.60 -26.70
C ILE A 110 0.57 4.77 -27.31
N ASN A 111 0.01 3.68 -27.82
CA ASN A 111 -1.36 3.66 -28.32
C ASN A 111 -2.36 3.22 -27.24
N GLN A 112 -3.66 3.38 -27.50
CA GLN A 112 -4.73 3.04 -26.58
C GLN A 112 -4.72 1.55 -26.20
N LYS A 113 -4.35 0.67 -27.14
CA LYS A 113 -4.26 -0.78 -26.88
C LYS A 113 -3.17 -1.09 -25.83
N SER A 114 -1.99 -0.53 -25.96
CA SER A 114 -0.89 -0.68 -24.98
C SER A 114 -1.26 -0.11 -23.62
N TYR A 115 -1.92 1.05 -23.58
CA TYR A 115 -2.43 1.66 -22.37
C TYR A 115 -3.45 0.75 -21.66
N ASN A 116 -4.46 0.27 -22.38
CA ASN A 116 -5.48 -0.63 -21.84
C ASN A 116 -4.85 -1.96 -21.36
N ASN A 117 -3.90 -2.50 -22.12
CA ASN A 117 -3.17 -3.72 -21.74
C ASN A 117 -2.42 -3.53 -20.41
N PHE A 118 -1.80 -2.36 -20.21
CA PHE A 118 -1.14 -2.05 -18.94
C PHE A 118 -2.12 -2.18 -17.77
N PHE A 119 -3.23 -1.44 -17.77
CA PHE A 119 -4.17 -1.44 -16.65
C PHE A 119 -4.90 -2.79 -16.46
N ASN A 120 -5.23 -3.48 -17.55
CA ASN A 120 -5.91 -4.77 -17.48
C ASN A 120 -5.01 -5.90 -16.96
N SER A 121 -3.70 -5.82 -17.21
CA SER A 121 -2.73 -6.84 -16.77
C SER A 121 -2.28 -6.69 -15.31
N ILE A 122 -2.62 -5.59 -14.63
CA ILE A 122 -2.26 -5.38 -13.23
C ILE A 122 -3.05 -6.33 -12.33
N LYS A 123 -2.32 -7.13 -11.56
CA LYS A 123 -2.88 -8.06 -10.57
C LYS A 123 -2.94 -7.37 -9.22
N THR A 124 -4.13 -6.98 -8.77
CA THR A 124 -4.32 -6.34 -7.47
C THR A 124 -4.90 -7.30 -6.45
N ILE A 125 -4.61 -7.07 -5.16
CA ILE A 125 -5.21 -7.82 -4.05
C ILE A 125 -6.74 -7.72 -4.08
N SER A 126 -7.29 -6.56 -4.43
CA SER A 126 -8.74 -6.37 -4.56
C SER A 126 -9.36 -7.28 -5.62
N LYS A 127 -8.73 -7.41 -6.80
CA LYS A 127 -9.19 -8.33 -7.84
C LYS A 127 -9.08 -9.79 -7.39
N GLU A 128 -7.98 -10.14 -6.73
CA GLU A 128 -7.75 -11.47 -6.19
C GLU A 128 -8.79 -11.83 -5.12
N PHE A 129 -9.05 -10.91 -4.17
CA PHE A 129 -10.07 -11.06 -3.14
C PHE A 129 -11.45 -11.33 -3.74
N GLN A 130 -11.89 -10.51 -4.71
CA GLN A 130 -13.18 -10.69 -5.35
C GLN A 130 -13.31 -12.04 -6.08
N ASN A 131 -12.24 -12.47 -6.75
CA ASN A 131 -12.21 -13.79 -7.41
C ASN A 131 -12.27 -14.92 -6.38
N ASP A 132 -11.50 -14.84 -5.30
CA ASP A 132 -11.49 -15.86 -4.24
C ASP A 132 -12.85 -15.95 -3.54
N ILE A 133 -13.53 -14.82 -3.28
CA ILE A 133 -14.89 -14.81 -2.72
C ILE A 133 -15.90 -15.45 -3.70
N LYS A 134 -15.78 -15.17 -5.00
CA LYS A 134 -16.61 -15.82 -6.01
C LYS A 134 -16.39 -17.35 -6.03
N LEU A 135 -15.13 -17.79 -5.98
CA LEU A 135 -14.79 -19.21 -5.92
C LEU A 135 -15.30 -19.86 -4.62
N TYR A 136 -15.23 -19.16 -3.49
CA TYR A 136 -15.79 -19.62 -2.22
C TYR A 136 -17.32 -19.76 -2.28
N LYS A 137 -18.04 -18.76 -2.80
CA LYS A 137 -19.50 -18.84 -2.99
C LYS A 137 -19.91 -20.01 -3.92
N ASN A 138 -19.07 -20.34 -4.89
CA ASN A 138 -19.25 -21.48 -5.79
C ASN A 138 -18.71 -22.81 -5.21
N LYS A 139 -18.37 -22.88 -3.92
CA LYS A 139 -17.84 -24.06 -3.21
C LYS A 139 -16.53 -24.62 -3.79
N ARG A 140 -15.76 -23.81 -4.55
CA ARG A 140 -14.45 -24.19 -5.12
C ARG A 140 -13.29 -23.86 -4.19
N LEU A 141 -13.49 -23.00 -3.19
CA LEU A 141 -12.55 -22.71 -2.12
C LEU A 141 -13.20 -22.99 -0.78
N THR A 142 -12.39 -23.37 0.21
CA THR A 142 -12.85 -23.66 1.57
C THR A 142 -12.91 -22.39 2.44
N LYS A 143 -13.77 -22.41 3.48
CA LYS A 143 -13.81 -21.37 4.51
C LYS A 143 -12.43 -21.16 5.15
N SER A 144 -11.72 -22.23 5.43
CA SER A 144 -10.38 -22.20 6.03
C SER A 144 -9.37 -21.45 5.16
N TYR A 145 -9.43 -21.63 3.81
CA TYR A 145 -8.59 -20.87 2.88
C TYR A 145 -8.86 -19.36 2.97
N ILE A 146 -10.14 -18.97 2.95
CA ILE A 146 -10.55 -17.56 3.01
C ILE A 146 -10.12 -16.92 4.33
N ILE A 147 -10.36 -17.59 5.46
CA ILE A 147 -9.95 -17.11 6.79
C ILE A 147 -8.44 -16.97 6.89
N ARG A 148 -7.67 -17.97 6.45
CA ARG A 148 -6.21 -17.91 6.49
C ARG A 148 -5.64 -16.74 5.70
N LYS A 149 -6.23 -16.42 4.53
CA LYS A 149 -5.73 -15.39 3.63
C LYS A 149 -6.24 -13.99 4.01
N TYR A 150 -7.52 -13.87 4.32
CA TYR A 150 -8.20 -12.58 4.49
C TYR A 150 -8.76 -12.34 5.89
N GLY A 151 -8.68 -13.31 6.79
CA GLY A 151 -9.27 -13.24 8.13
C GLY A 151 -8.78 -12.08 8.99
N HIS A 152 -7.56 -11.61 8.74
CA HIS A 152 -6.98 -10.44 9.42
C HIS A 152 -7.64 -9.10 9.03
N LEU A 153 -8.33 -9.04 7.89
CA LEU A 153 -8.99 -7.82 7.45
C LEU A 153 -10.18 -7.47 8.35
N ARG A 154 -10.53 -6.20 8.36
CA ARG A 154 -11.72 -5.64 9.03
C ARG A 154 -12.25 -4.45 8.25
N PRO A 155 -13.54 -4.11 8.34
CA PRO A 155 -14.12 -2.95 7.66
C PRO A 155 -13.41 -1.63 8.00
N GLY A 156 -13.10 -1.40 9.28
CA GLY A 156 -12.28 -0.29 9.76
C GLY A 156 -10.84 -0.74 10.01
N THR A 157 -9.93 -0.52 9.08
CA THR A 157 -8.55 -1.04 9.14
C THR A 157 -7.82 -0.67 10.44
N TYR A 158 -8.00 0.55 10.95
CA TYR A 158 -7.35 1.08 12.15
C TYR A 158 -8.23 1.02 13.39
N ASP A 159 -9.45 0.56 13.25
CA ASP A 159 -10.46 0.59 14.29
C ASP A 159 -10.46 -0.74 15.06
N ILE A 160 -10.05 -0.68 16.35
CA ILE A 160 -10.03 -1.84 17.23
C ILE A 160 -11.44 -2.35 17.57
N THR A 161 -12.47 -1.49 17.44
CA THR A 161 -13.88 -1.86 17.70
C THR A 161 -14.49 -2.63 16.54
N SER A 162 -13.91 -2.46 15.33
CA SER A 162 -14.36 -3.15 14.13
C SER A 162 -13.92 -4.63 14.16
N PRO A 163 -14.85 -5.60 14.05
CA PRO A 163 -14.51 -7.02 14.11
C PRO A 163 -13.69 -7.46 12.88
N ARG A 164 -12.81 -8.42 13.10
CA ARG A 164 -12.05 -9.07 12.02
C ARG A 164 -12.96 -10.02 11.22
N TYR A 165 -12.56 -10.30 10.00
CA TYR A 165 -13.28 -11.25 9.14
C TYR A 165 -13.19 -12.70 9.65
N ASP A 166 -12.12 -13.09 10.38
CA ASP A 166 -12.06 -14.39 11.04
C ASP A 166 -13.00 -14.52 12.25
N GLU A 167 -13.41 -13.39 12.85
CA GLU A 167 -14.39 -13.31 13.93
C GLU A 167 -15.83 -13.28 13.41
N LYS A 168 -16.08 -12.60 12.27
CA LYS A 168 -17.40 -12.44 11.65
C LYS A 168 -17.31 -12.63 10.13
N LEU A 169 -17.29 -13.88 9.69
CA LEU A 169 -17.16 -14.23 8.28
C LEU A 169 -18.26 -13.63 7.39
N ASP A 170 -19.48 -13.44 7.94
CA ASP A 170 -20.60 -12.87 7.20
C ASP A 170 -20.32 -11.44 6.69
N LEU A 171 -19.37 -10.73 7.28
CA LEU A 171 -18.92 -9.42 6.77
C LEU A 171 -18.26 -9.55 5.40
N ILE A 172 -17.49 -10.60 5.17
CA ILE A 172 -16.88 -10.87 3.85
C ILE A 172 -17.96 -11.14 2.80
N LEU A 173 -19.03 -11.85 3.18
CA LEU A 173 -20.09 -12.25 2.25
C LEU A 173 -20.99 -11.08 1.83
N LYS A 174 -21.04 -10.01 2.63
CA LYS A 174 -21.78 -8.78 2.33
C LYS A 174 -21.03 -7.85 1.37
N GLU A 175 -19.72 -8.07 1.17
CA GLU A 175 -18.94 -7.26 0.21
C GLU A 175 -19.53 -7.40 -1.20
N PRO A 176 -19.80 -6.28 -1.89
CA PRO A 176 -20.38 -6.30 -3.22
C PRO A 176 -19.39 -6.94 -4.20
N ILE A 177 -19.84 -7.98 -4.90
CA ILE A 177 -19.06 -8.57 -5.99
C ILE A 177 -19.22 -7.65 -7.19
N THR A 178 -18.21 -6.82 -7.46
CA THR A 178 -18.16 -6.08 -8.72
C THR A 178 -18.04 -7.06 -9.89
N LYS A 179 -18.58 -6.69 -11.07
CA LYS A 179 -18.56 -7.54 -12.26
C LYS A 179 -17.15 -8.08 -12.47
N SER A 180 -17.02 -9.41 -12.44
CA SER A 180 -15.75 -10.10 -12.59
C SER A 180 -15.06 -9.66 -13.87
N ILE A 181 -13.93 -9.00 -13.75
CA ILE A 181 -13.02 -8.84 -14.88
C ILE A 181 -12.46 -10.24 -15.11
N SER A 182 -12.89 -10.87 -16.21
CA SER A 182 -12.36 -12.16 -16.62
C SER A 182 -10.83 -12.05 -16.76
N TYR A 183 -10.08 -12.94 -16.10
CA TYR A 183 -8.65 -13.13 -16.36
C TYR A 183 -8.38 -13.79 -17.73
N LYS A 184 -9.27 -13.59 -18.71
CA LYS A 184 -8.99 -13.94 -20.09
C LYS A 184 -7.96 -12.94 -20.58
N ASP A 185 -6.84 -13.46 -20.95
CA ASP A 185 -5.67 -12.82 -21.53
C ASP A 185 -4.65 -12.30 -20.50
N CYS A 186 -3.79 -13.24 -20.05
CA CYS A 186 -2.45 -12.89 -19.65
C CYS A 186 -1.70 -12.34 -20.86
N TYR A 187 -1.95 -11.08 -21.23
CA TYR A 187 -1.07 -10.38 -22.15
C TYR A 187 0.34 -10.46 -21.58
N LYS A 188 1.30 -10.91 -22.40
CA LYS A 188 2.70 -10.90 -21.98
C LYS A 188 3.05 -9.46 -21.64
N LYS A 189 3.31 -9.15 -20.37
CA LYS A 189 3.72 -7.80 -19.91
C LYS A 189 4.81 -7.22 -20.82
N SER A 190 5.71 -8.09 -21.33
CA SER A 190 6.80 -7.74 -22.23
C SER A 190 6.38 -7.15 -23.58
N SER A 191 5.17 -7.47 -24.09
CA SER A 191 4.69 -6.94 -25.36
C SER A 191 4.02 -5.56 -25.26
N THR A 192 3.83 -5.04 -24.05
CA THR A 192 3.16 -3.75 -23.82
C THR A 192 4.07 -2.56 -24.19
N PHE A 193 5.39 -2.70 -24.04
CA PHE A 193 6.37 -1.64 -24.26
C PHE A 193 7.24 -1.92 -25.48
N SER A 194 7.20 -1.01 -26.48
CA SER A 194 8.07 -1.04 -27.64
C SER A 194 9.48 -0.54 -27.27
N GLU A 195 10.49 -0.93 -28.07
CA GLU A 195 11.87 -0.42 -27.89
C GLU A 195 11.95 1.10 -27.98
N LYS A 196 11.14 1.71 -28.86
CA LYS A 196 11.02 3.16 -28.97
C LYS A 196 10.55 3.78 -27.64
N PHE A 197 9.50 3.20 -27.03
CA PHE A 197 9.00 3.69 -25.77
C PHE A 197 10.02 3.54 -24.63
N LEU A 198 10.73 2.43 -24.58
CA LEU A 198 11.82 2.22 -23.61
C LEU A 198 12.96 3.25 -23.76
N ASN A 199 13.27 3.66 -24.98
CA ASN A 199 14.23 4.74 -25.21
C ASN A 199 13.67 6.12 -24.79
N ASP A 200 12.42 6.40 -25.08
CA ASP A 200 11.74 7.62 -24.61
C ASP A 200 11.76 7.75 -23.07
N LEU A 201 11.63 6.64 -22.32
CA LEU A 201 11.66 6.64 -20.85
C LEU A 201 13.01 7.13 -20.28
N LYS A 202 14.11 6.95 -21.00
CA LYS A 202 15.44 7.46 -20.59
C LYS A 202 15.46 8.99 -20.49
N GLU A 203 14.70 9.68 -21.35
CA GLU A 203 14.61 11.15 -21.32
C GLU A 203 14.06 11.66 -19.98
N ILE A 204 13.12 10.93 -19.40
CA ILE A 204 12.48 11.28 -18.13
C ILE A 204 13.12 10.61 -16.91
N GLY A 205 14.26 9.96 -17.08
CA GLY A 205 15.06 9.41 -15.98
C GLY A 205 14.78 7.97 -15.59
N LEU A 206 14.00 7.25 -16.39
CA LEU A 206 13.79 5.81 -16.20
C LEU A 206 14.70 5.04 -17.19
N SER A 207 15.76 4.47 -16.65
CA SER A 207 16.75 3.70 -17.44
C SER A 207 17.14 2.44 -16.70
N GLY A 208 17.34 1.35 -17.44
CA GLY A 208 17.70 0.04 -16.92
C GLY A 208 17.49 -1.01 -17.99
N ASN A 209 17.61 -2.28 -17.63
CA ASN A 209 17.22 -3.33 -18.54
C ASN A 209 15.69 -3.36 -18.71
N LYS A 210 15.23 -3.95 -19.80
CA LYS A 210 13.81 -4.02 -20.15
C LYS A 210 12.95 -4.70 -19.07
N ALA A 211 13.48 -5.74 -18.44
CA ALA A 211 12.76 -6.49 -17.41
C ALA A 211 12.51 -5.63 -16.17
N ASP A 212 13.53 -4.89 -15.70
CA ASP A 212 13.41 -4.00 -14.54
C ASP A 212 12.43 -2.86 -14.77
N ILE A 213 12.45 -2.28 -15.98
CA ILE A 213 11.50 -1.21 -16.35
C ILE A 213 10.07 -1.76 -16.36
N ILE A 214 9.85 -2.92 -16.95
CA ILE A 214 8.53 -3.57 -16.98
C ILE A 214 8.09 -3.91 -15.57
N ASP A 215 8.96 -4.50 -14.75
CA ASP A 215 8.63 -4.81 -13.35
C ASP A 215 8.34 -3.53 -12.55
N PHE A 216 9.09 -2.45 -12.75
CA PHE A 216 8.81 -1.18 -12.11
C PHE A 216 7.39 -0.68 -12.44
N PHE A 217 6.98 -0.66 -13.70
CA PHE A 217 5.67 -0.14 -14.10
C PHE A 217 4.52 -0.99 -13.57
N PHE A 218 4.52 -2.28 -13.82
CA PHE A 218 3.45 -3.18 -13.38
C PHE A 218 3.53 -3.50 -11.90
N GLY A 219 4.73 -3.84 -11.45
CA GLY A 219 4.98 -4.27 -10.08
C GLY A 219 4.80 -3.14 -9.07
N SER A 220 5.05 -1.87 -9.41
CA SER A 220 4.83 -0.76 -8.48
C SER A 220 3.36 -0.63 -8.07
N VAL A 221 2.43 -0.81 -9.00
CA VAL A 221 0.99 -0.79 -8.73
C VAL A 221 0.56 -2.05 -7.96
N GLU A 222 1.05 -3.23 -8.38
CA GLU A 222 0.76 -4.51 -7.72
C GLU A 222 1.33 -4.54 -6.28
N LYS A 223 2.57 -4.08 -6.09
CA LYS A 223 3.26 -4.08 -4.78
C LYS A 223 2.73 -3.00 -3.84
N ARG A 224 2.19 -1.89 -4.34
CA ARG A 224 1.43 -0.95 -3.51
C ARG A 224 0.28 -1.64 -2.79
N GLU A 225 -0.52 -2.42 -3.51
CA GLU A 225 -1.65 -3.16 -2.93
C GLU A 225 -1.17 -4.26 -1.97
N SER A 226 -0.17 -5.04 -2.38
CA SER A 226 0.33 -6.15 -1.55
C SER A 226 1.10 -5.67 -0.32
N SER A 227 1.82 -4.54 -0.38
CA SER A 227 2.46 -3.96 0.81
C SER A 227 1.44 -3.39 1.80
N LYS A 228 0.36 -2.75 1.30
CA LYS A 228 -0.76 -2.33 2.15
C LYS A 228 -1.42 -3.54 2.82
N PHE A 229 -1.66 -4.60 2.06
CA PHE A 229 -2.26 -5.83 2.58
C PHE A 229 -1.39 -6.47 3.67
N LEU A 230 -0.07 -6.50 3.47
CA LEU A 230 0.89 -6.97 4.47
C LEU A 230 0.89 -6.07 5.71
N PHE A 231 0.97 -4.75 5.54
CA PHE A 231 0.87 -3.78 6.62
C PHE A 231 -0.40 -3.99 7.46
N THR A 232 -1.55 -4.15 6.80
CA THR A 232 -2.82 -4.38 7.52
C THR A 232 -2.85 -5.70 8.27
N LYS A 233 -2.13 -6.74 7.82
CA LYS A 233 -1.98 -8.00 8.54
C LYS A 233 -1.25 -7.80 9.87
N TYR A 234 -0.12 -7.11 9.86
CA TYR A 234 0.65 -6.82 11.06
C TYR A 234 -0.11 -5.91 12.02
N LEU A 235 -0.69 -4.83 11.52
CA LEU A 235 -1.51 -3.92 12.32
C LEU A 235 -2.69 -4.66 12.98
N SER A 236 -3.40 -5.48 12.23
CA SER A 236 -4.53 -6.25 12.75
C SER A 236 -4.12 -7.22 13.86
N GLU A 237 -2.92 -7.80 13.76
CA GLU A 237 -2.39 -8.66 14.82
C GLU A 237 -2.02 -7.86 16.07
N ILE A 238 -1.42 -6.68 15.91
CA ILE A 238 -1.15 -5.74 17.02
C ILE A 238 -2.45 -5.42 17.76
N LEU A 239 -3.49 -4.98 17.03
CA LEU A 239 -4.79 -4.64 17.62
C LEU A 239 -5.43 -5.84 18.34
N LYS A 240 -5.30 -7.04 17.78
CA LYS A 240 -5.79 -8.29 18.41
C LYS A 240 -5.06 -8.58 19.72
N LEU A 241 -3.73 -8.45 19.73
CA LEU A 241 -2.92 -8.67 20.94
C LEU A 241 -3.25 -7.63 22.01
N ILE A 242 -3.36 -6.35 21.66
CA ILE A 242 -3.76 -5.28 22.57
C ILE A 242 -5.13 -5.56 23.17
N SER A 243 -6.12 -5.88 22.34
CA SER A 243 -7.47 -6.22 22.80
C SER A 243 -7.44 -7.41 23.77
N LYS A 244 -6.68 -8.46 23.45
CA LYS A 244 -6.53 -9.65 24.31
C LYS A 244 -5.93 -9.29 25.68
N GLU A 245 -4.88 -8.46 25.71
CA GLU A 245 -4.21 -8.09 26.97
C GLU A 245 -5.06 -7.17 27.84
N LEU A 246 -5.70 -6.16 27.25
CA LEU A 246 -6.47 -5.17 28.02
C LEU A 246 -7.85 -5.70 28.44
N LYS A 247 -8.40 -6.68 27.76
CA LYS A 247 -9.61 -7.40 28.25
C LYS A 247 -9.37 -8.18 29.53
N LYS A 248 -8.14 -8.55 29.88
CA LYS A 248 -7.82 -9.19 31.18
C LYS A 248 -8.06 -8.26 32.36
N ILE A 249 -8.09 -6.95 32.13
CA ILE A 249 -8.38 -5.91 33.13
C ILE A 249 -9.76 -5.27 32.88
N GLU A 250 -10.65 -6.03 32.22
CA GLU A 250 -12.05 -5.68 31.98
C GLU A 250 -12.30 -4.44 31.10
N LEU A 251 -11.31 -4.02 30.29
CA LEU A 251 -11.52 -2.97 29.30
C LEU A 251 -12.14 -3.54 28.03
N SER A 252 -13.25 -2.90 27.60
CA SER A 252 -13.87 -3.20 26.29
C SER A 252 -13.06 -2.63 25.13
N ASN A 253 -13.31 -3.08 23.91
CA ASN A 253 -12.68 -2.47 22.71
C ASN A 253 -13.03 -0.98 22.56
N GLN A 254 -14.21 -0.57 23.03
CA GLN A 254 -14.64 0.84 23.07
C GLN A 254 -13.75 1.65 24.03
N ASP A 255 -13.45 1.09 25.22
CA ASP A 255 -12.57 1.72 26.19
C ASP A 255 -11.14 1.83 25.65
N ILE A 256 -10.64 0.76 25.02
CA ILE A 256 -9.31 0.70 24.44
C ILE A 256 -9.15 1.71 23.29
N SER A 257 -10.21 1.97 22.52
CA SER A 257 -10.19 2.93 21.43
C SER A 257 -9.94 4.38 21.88
N MET A 258 -10.19 4.69 23.17
CA MET A 258 -9.92 6.00 23.79
C MET A 258 -8.48 6.17 24.27
N LEU A 259 -7.64 5.13 24.17
CA LEU A 259 -6.25 5.16 24.61
C LEU A 259 -5.28 5.39 23.44
N SER A 260 -4.25 6.20 23.67
CA SER A 260 -3.15 6.28 22.72
C SER A 260 -2.29 5.02 22.78
N ILE A 261 -1.57 4.73 21.70
CA ILE A 261 -0.63 3.61 21.68
C ILE A 261 0.46 3.75 22.77
N ASN A 262 0.87 4.98 23.07
CA ASN A 262 1.85 5.25 24.14
C ASN A 262 1.30 4.92 25.52
N ASP A 263 0.03 5.21 25.80
CA ASP A 263 -0.61 4.85 27.06
C ASP A 263 -0.65 3.33 27.24
N ILE A 264 -1.01 2.62 26.17
CA ILE A 264 -1.05 1.15 26.15
C ILE A 264 0.36 0.58 26.40
N ILE A 265 1.37 1.07 25.70
CA ILE A 265 2.76 0.62 25.86
C ILE A 265 3.28 0.92 27.27
N ASN A 266 2.99 2.09 27.84
CA ASN A 266 3.38 2.45 29.21
C ASN A 266 2.73 1.52 30.24
N TYR A 267 1.47 1.16 30.06
CA TYR A 267 0.81 0.19 30.93
C TYR A 267 1.40 -1.23 30.79
N LEU A 268 1.55 -1.72 29.58
CA LEU A 268 2.09 -3.06 29.34
C LEU A 268 3.56 -3.20 29.79
N SER A 269 4.33 -2.10 29.78
CA SER A 269 5.69 -2.03 30.31
C SER A 269 5.76 -1.76 31.81
N LYS A 270 4.61 -1.70 32.52
CA LYS A 270 4.50 -1.43 33.96
C LYS A 270 5.02 -0.05 34.39
N LYS A 271 5.08 0.94 33.48
CA LYS A 271 5.45 2.32 33.79
C LYS A 271 4.29 3.11 34.41
N ILE A 272 3.06 2.71 34.11
CA ILE A 272 1.83 3.22 34.73
C ILE A 272 0.97 2.05 35.22
N ASN A 273 0.17 2.31 36.25
CA ASN A 273 -0.76 1.33 36.79
C ASN A 273 -2.14 1.42 36.12
N ILE A 274 -3.07 0.54 36.50
CA ILE A 274 -4.42 0.47 35.91
C ILE A 274 -5.24 1.73 36.18
N ASP A 275 -5.09 2.36 37.34
CA ASP A 275 -5.87 3.56 37.72
C ASP A 275 -5.41 4.76 36.89
N GLU A 276 -4.11 4.88 36.65
CA GLU A 276 -3.56 5.90 35.76
C GLU A 276 -4.01 5.68 34.32
N LEU A 277 -4.06 4.44 33.83
CA LEU A 277 -4.57 4.12 32.52
C LEU A 277 -6.04 4.51 32.37
N ARG A 278 -6.88 4.16 33.36
CA ARG A 278 -8.30 4.53 33.41
C ARG A 278 -8.52 6.05 33.46
N LYS A 279 -7.71 6.78 34.23
CA LYS A 279 -7.74 8.25 34.25
C LYS A 279 -7.47 8.85 32.87
N LYS A 280 -6.47 8.35 32.16
CA LYS A 280 -6.15 8.79 30.80
C LYS A 280 -7.30 8.50 29.84
N MET A 281 -7.89 7.32 29.89
CA MET A 281 -9.04 6.93 29.09
C MET A 281 -10.23 7.89 29.32
N ILE A 282 -10.57 8.20 30.59
CA ILE A 282 -11.66 9.14 30.92
C ILE A 282 -11.36 10.54 30.41
N LYS A 283 -10.12 11.00 30.52
CA LYS A 283 -9.70 12.30 29.99
C LYS A 283 -9.89 12.35 28.48
N ASN A 284 -9.34 11.38 27.73
CA ASN A 284 -9.45 11.34 26.28
C ASN A 284 -10.91 11.24 25.80
N ARG A 285 -11.78 10.53 26.54
CA ARG A 285 -13.22 10.46 26.22
C ARG A 285 -13.94 11.82 26.32
N LYS A 286 -13.43 12.75 27.12
CA LYS A 286 -14.01 14.10 27.24
C LYS A 286 -13.55 15.03 26.12
N ASP A 287 -12.40 14.73 25.53
CA ASP A 287 -11.77 15.53 24.47
C ASP A 287 -12.29 15.11 23.07
N TYR A 288 -13.10 14.02 22.98
CA TYR A 288 -13.75 13.50 21.77
C TYR A 288 -15.23 13.79 21.80
#